data_4efe0ff9668ed2d0a8e2b7d19ba569c8
#
_entry.id   4efe0ff9668ed2d0a8e2b7d19ba569c8
#
_cell.length_a   1.000
_cell.length_b   1.000
_cell.length_c   1.000
_cell.angle_alpha   90.00
_cell.angle_beta   90.00
_cell.angle_gamma   90.00
#
_symmetry.space_group_name_H-M   'P 1'
#
loop_
_entity.id
_entity.type
_entity.pdbx_description
1 polymer ?
#
loop_
_entity_poly.entity_id
_entity_poly.type
_entity_poly.pdbx_seq_one_letter_code
_entity_poly.pdbx_strand_id
1 'polypeptide(L)'
;VCSSDLLRPETAQGMFVNFKNVQRSMRKKLPFGIGQIGKSFRNEITPGNFIFRTREFEQMELEFFCQPGTDMEWYQYYKDYCMSFLTNLGINSDHLRFRDHTAEELAFYSKGTCDIEYNFHSQIGWGELWGIADRTDYDLKQHQEASKKSLEYLDPATNEKYLAYCVEPAVGVERLMLAFMCDAYDEEELENDTRIVKIGRASCRER
;
A
#
# COMPACT_ATOMS: atom_id res chain seq x y z
N VAL A 1 -12.45 22.89 14.18
CA VAL A 1 -11.93 21.54 14.35
C VAL A 1 -12.56 20.72 13.24
N CYS A 2 -11.77 20.27 12.27
CA CYS A 2 -12.26 19.45 11.15
C CYS A 2 -12.57 18.04 11.66
N SER A 3 -13.65 17.43 11.20
CA SER A 3 -14.02 16.03 11.57
C SER A 3 -12.93 15.01 11.22
N SER A 4 -12.00 15.37 10.31
CA SER A 4 -10.81 14.60 9.99
C SER A 4 -9.83 14.45 11.16
N ASP A 5 -9.90 15.31 12.18
CA ASP A 5 -9.04 15.23 13.36
C ASP A 5 -9.47 14.14 14.35
N LEU A 6 -10.64 13.53 14.14
CA LEU A 6 -11.20 12.50 15.01
C LEU A 6 -11.10 11.09 14.42
N LEU A 7 -10.96 10.97 13.10
CA LEU A 7 -10.90 9.68 12.38
C LEU A 7 -9.55 9.57 11.67
N ARG A 8 -8.93 8.40 11.76
CA ARG A 8 -7.61 8.18 11.17
C ARG A 8 -7.62 8.28 9.64
N PRO A 9 -6.69 9.02 9.00
CA PRO A 9 -6.59 9.13 7.55
C PRO A 9 -5.84 7.95 6.90
N GLU A 10 -5.16 7.12 7.71
CA GLU A 10 -4.37 5.96 7.31
C GLU A 10 -4.27 4.96 8.47
N THR A 11 -3.88 3.73 8.19
CA THR A 11 -3.67 2.71 9.23
C THR A 11 -2.24 2.70 9.78
N ALA A 12 -1.29 3.30 9.06
CA ALA A 12 0.15 3.31 9.33
C ALA A 12 0.53 3.75 10.76
N GLN A 13 -0.03 4.87 11.24
CA GLN A 13 0.40 5.47 12.51
C GLN A 13 0.17 4.56 13.71
N GLY A 14 -0.89 3.73 13.68
CA GLY A 14 -1.13 2.72 14.71
C GLY A 14 -0.05 1.64 14.76
N MET A 15 0.55 1.31 13.62
CA MET A 15 1.64 0.32 13.52
C MET A 15 2.96 0.90 14.05
N PHE A 16 3.28 2.16 13.75
CA PHE A 16 4.46 2.85 14.31
C PHE A 16 4.39 2.97 15.83
N VAL A 17 3.24 3.35 16.39
CA VAL A 17 3.02 3.41 17.85
C VAL A 17 3.27 2.04 18.50
N ASN A 18 2.90 0.96 17.84
CA ASN A 18 3.03 -0.40 18.34
C ASN A 18 4.36 -1.08 18.00
N PHE A 19 5.26 -0.43 17.28
CA PHE A 19 6.55 -1.00 16.87
C PHE A 19 7.28 -1.72 18.01
N LYS A 20 7.52 -1.02 19.14
CA LYS A 20 8.20 -1.60 20.31
C LYS A 20 7.41 -2.70 20.99
N ASN A 21 6.10 -2.61 21.03
CA ASN A 21 5.25 -3.63 21.64
C ASN A 21 5.36 -4.94 20.84
N VAL A 22 5.23 -4.85 19.51
CA VAL A 22 5.36 -6.02 18.63
C VAL A 22 6.77 -6.60 18.68
N GLN A 23 7.80 -5.74 18.57
CA GLN A 23 9.19 -6.14 18.59
C GLN A 23 9.52 -6.95 19.87
N ARG A 24 9.05 -6.48 21.04
CA ARG A 24 9.30 -7.12 22.34
C ARG A 24 8.45 -8.37 22.57
N SER A 25 7.13 -8.26 22.39
CA SER A 25 6.20 -9.36 22.69
C SER A 25 6.42 -10.55 21.78
N MET A 26 6.74 -10.32 20.51
CA MET A 26 7.00 -11.36 19.53
C MET A 26 8.50 -11.68 19.36
N ARG A 27 9.37 -11.03 20.12
CA ARG A 27 10.83 -11.19 20.06
C ARG A 27 11.40 -11.07 18.64
N LYS A 28 10.86 -10.11 17.85
CA LYS A 28 11.28 -9.91 16.46
C LYS A 28 12.65 -9.25 16.39
N LYS A 29 13.43 -9.70 15.41
CA LYS A 29 14.66 -9.05 14.94
C LYS A 29 14.38 -8.39 13.60
N LEU A 30 15.12 -7.33 13.27
CA LEU A 30 15.07 -6.74 11.92
C LEU A 30 15.66 -7.71 10.88
N PRO A 31 15.09 -7.78 9.67
CA PRO A 31 13.88 -7.06 9.25
C PRO A 31 12.60 -7.77 9.71
N PHE A 32 11.54 -7.02 9.95
CA PHE A 32 10.20 -7.57 10.15
C PHE A 32 9.12 -6.55 9.77
N GLY A 33 7.92 -7.05 9.43
CA GLY A 33 6.79 -6.21 9.07
C GLY A 33 5.63 -6.30 10.06
N ILE A 34 4.84 -5.24 10.11
CA ILE A 34 3.53 -5.18 10.77
C ILE A 34 2.52 -4.82 9.71
N GLY A 35 1.56 -5.71 9.43
CA GLY A 35 0.49 -5.47 8.49
C GLY A 35 -0.82 -5.17 9.21
N GLN A 36 -1.62 -4.28 8.63
CA GLN A 36 -2.96 -3.97 9.09
C GLN A 36 -3.91 -3.81 7.91
N ILE A 37 -5.13 -4.34 8.08
CA ILE A 37 -6.27 -4.07 7.22
C ILE A 37 -7.28 -3.34 8.08
N GLY A 38 -7.79 -2.20 7.60
CA GLY A 38 -8.76 -1.44 8.36
C GLY A 38 -9.22 -0.17 7.67
N LYS A 39 -10.24 0.43 8.26
CA LYS A 39 -10.86 1.64 7.75
C LYS A 39 -9.98 2.86 7.92
N SER A 40 -9.98 3.69 6.88
CA SER A 40 -9.38 5.01 6.83
C SER A 40 -10.39 6.03 6.32
N PHE A 41 -10.19 7.30 6.70
CA PHE A 41 -11.16 8.37 6.45
C PHE A 41 -10.42 9.58 5.91
N ARG A 42 -10.78 10.05 4.73
CA ARG A 42 -10.21 11.26 4.13
C ARG A 42 -11.33 12.19 3.70
N ASN A 43 -11.20 13.47 4.01
CA ASN A 43 -12.18 14.47 3.63
C ASN A 43 -12.03 14.85 2.15
N GLU A 44 -12.34 13.89 1.27
CA GLU A 44 -12.30 14.12 -0.18
C GLU A 44 -13.30 15.19 -0.59
N ILE A 45 -12.80 16.21 -1.28
CA ILE A 45 -13.64 17.32 -1.77
C ILE A 45 -14.56 16.82 -2.89
N THR A 46 -14.03 15.97 -3.77
CA THR A 46 -14.75 15.44 -4.93
C THR A 46 -14.68 13.91 -4.96
N PRO A 47 -15.45 13.21 -4.12
CA PRO A 47 -15.57 11.77 -4.25
C PRO A 47 -16.23 11.43 -5.59
N GLY A 48 -15.87 10.28 -6.16
CA GLY A 48 -16.41 9.92 -7.47
C GLY A 48 -15.81 8.63 -8.03
N ASN A 49 -16.20 8.32 -9.25
CA ASN A 49 -15.79 7.11 -9.95
C ASN A 49 -16.10 5.84 -9.15
N PHE A 50 -17.37 5.71 -8.74
CA PHE A 50 -17.87 4.60 -7.93
C PHE A 50 -17.06 4.44 -6.64
N ILE A 51 -16.38 3.31 -6.43
CA ILE A 51 -15.57 3.03 -5.24
C ILE A 51 -14.09 3.45 -5.38
N PHE A 52 -13.70 4.08 -6.50
CA PHE A 52 -12.32 4.49 -6.74
C PHE A 52 -11.88 5.61 -5.78
N ARG A 53 -12.77 6.58 -5.50
CA ARG A 53 -12.50 7.71 -4.60
C ARG A 53 -13.67 7.95 -3.66
N THR A 54 -13.53 7.50 -2.42
CA THR A 54 -14.54 7.60 -1.36
C THR A 54 -13.96 8.29 -0.13
N ARG A 55 -14.81 8.76 0.77
CA ARG A 55 -14.38 9.40 2.04
C ARG A 55 -14.07 8.40 3.13
N GLU A 56 -14.70 7.24 3.09
CA GLU A 56 -14.46 6.09 3.96
C GLU A 56 -14.06 4.90 3.08
N PHE A 57 -12.93 4.28 3.37
CA PHE A 57 -12.39 3.17 2.58
C PHE A 57 -11.56 2.25 3.47
N GLU A 58 -11.25 1.06 2.99
CA GLU A 58 -10.35 0.15 3.66
C GLU A 58 -8.96 0.18 3.01
N GLN A 59 -7.93 0.24 3.85
CA GLN A 59 -6.55 0.10 3.43
C GLN A 59 -5.96 -1.22 3.94
N MET A 60 -5.12 -1.83 3.11
CA MET A 60 -4.14 -2.84 3.52
C MET A 60 -2.77 -2.18 3.46
N GLU A 61 -2.13 -2.02 4.60
CA GLU A 61 -0.80 -1.41 4.71
C GLU A 61 0.13 -2.36 5.45
N LEU A 62 1.37 -2.41 5.00
CA LEU A 62 2.48 -3.13 5.63
C LEU A 62 3.58 -2.13 5.95
N GLU A 63 3.90 -1.98 7.24
CA GLU A 63 5.09 -1.25 7.66
C GLU A 63 6.23 -2.25 7.82
N PHE A 64 7.11 -2.28 6.85
CA PHE A 64 8.27 -3.18 6.85
C PHE A 64 9.50 -2.46 7.38
N PHE A 65 9.91 -2.85 8.57
CA PHE A 65 11.05 -2.27 9.29
C PHE A 65 12.34 -2.99 8.94
N CYS A 66 13.37 -2.23 8.54
CA CYS A 66 14.67 -2.75 8.14
C CYS A 66 15.82 -1.94 8.76
N GLN A 67 17.03 -2.44 8.57
CA GLN A 67 18.24 -1.74 8.99
C GLN A 67 18.48 -0.52 8.06
N PRO A 68 18.86 0.65 8.60
CA PRO A 68 19.27 1.78 7.78
C PRO A 68 20.35 1.41 6.75
N GLY A 69 20.18 1.89 5.52
CA GLY A 69 21.06 1.55 4.41
C GLY A 69 20.67 0.31 3.60
N THR A 70 19.71 -0.51 4.08
CA THR A 70 19.13 -1.63 3.30
C THR A 70 17.75 -1.30 2.74
N ASP A 71 17.24 -0.12 3.03
CA ASP A 71 15.92 0.38 2.68
C ASP A 71 15.64 0.32 1.18
N MET A 72 16.58 0.77 0.34
CA MET A 72 16.39 0.78 -1.11
C MET A 72 16.35 -0.62 -1.73
N GLU A 73 17.03 -1.61 -1.14
CA GLU A 73 16.93 -3.01 -1.58
C GLU A 73 15.52 -3.55 -1.27
N TRP A 74 15.00 -3.27 -0.08
CA TRP A 74 13.66 -3.66 0.33
C TRP A 74 12.58 -2.90 -0.45
N TYR A 75 12.80 -1.61 -0.74
CA TYR A 75 11.93 -0.83 -1.60
C TYR A 75 11.78 -1.47 -2.99
N GLN A 76 12.90 -1.83 -3.64
CA GLN A 76 12.86 -2.51 -4.92
C GLN A 76 12.21 -3.89 -4.81
N TYR A 77 12.52 -4.65 -3.76
CA TYR A 77 11.88 -5.95 -3.51
C TYR A 77 10.36 -5.83 -3.45
N TYR A 78 9.82 -4.84 -2.72
CA TYR A 78 8.37 -4.68 -2.61
C TYR A 78 7.72 -4.15 -3.89
N LYS A 79 8.40 -3.34 -4.70
CA LYS A 79 7.94 -2.98 -6.06
C LYS A 79 7.69 -4.27 -6.88
N ASP A 80 8.70 -5.13 -6.94
CA ASP A 80 8.63 -6.36 -7.73
C ASP A 80 7.62 -7.36 -7.14
N TYR A 81 7.58 -7.46 -5.81
CA TYR A 81 6.65 -8.35 -5.11
C TYR A 81 5.18 -7.94 -5.35
N CYS A 82 4.83 -6.66 -5.20
CA CYS A 82 3.46 -6.17 -5.39
C CYS A 82 3.02 -6.33 -6.85
N MET A 83 3.89 -6.03 -7.82
CA MET A 83 3.61 -6.27 -9.23
C MET A 83 3.37 -7.76 -9.51
N SER A 84 4.25 -8.62 -9.00
CA SER A 84 4.11 -10.06 -9.15
C SER A 84 2.86 -10.61 -8.47
N PHE A 85 2.49 -10.05 -7.32
CA PHE A 85 1.26 -10.42 -6.62
C PHE A 85 0.02 -10.16 -7.49
N LEU A 86 -0.08 -8.99 -8.11
CA LEU A 86 -1.20 -8.62 -8.98
C LEU A 86 -1.28 -9.53 -10.21
N THR A 87 -0.15 -9.75 -10.89
CA THR A 87 -0.10 -10.59 -12.10
C THR A 87 -0.36 -12.07 -11.78
N ASN A 88 0.17 -12.60 -10.67
CA ASN A 88 -0.08 -13.97 -10.23
C ASN A 88 -1.55 -14.19 -9.84
N LEU A 89 -2.23 -13.16 -9.36
CA LEU A 89 -3.67 -13.18 -9.14
C LEU A 89 -4.46 -13.01 -10.44
N GLY A 90 -3.80 -12.81 -11.60
CA GLY A 90 -4.35 -12.84 -12.95
C GLY A 90 -4.78 -11.47 -13.48
N ILE A 91 -4.34 -10.35 -12.92
CA ILE A 91 -4.47 -9.06 -13.59
C ILE A 91 -3.55 -9.07 -14.80
N ASN A 92 -4.04 -8.61 -15.94
CA ASN A 92 -3.25 -8.52 -17.16
C ASN A 92 -2.10 -7.52 -16.96
N SER A 93 -0.87 -7.96 -17.25
CA SER A 93 0.32 -7.12 -17.14
C SER A 93 0.28 -5.87 -18.02
N ASP A 94 -0.42 -5.93 -19.17
CA ASP A 94 -0.55 -4.79 -20.09
C ASP A 94 -1.44 -3.67 -19.51
N HIS A 95 -2.20 -3.98 -18.47
CA HIS A 95 -3.02 -3.01 -17.72
C HIS A 95 -2.31 -2.45 -16.49
N LEU A 96 -1.06 -2.83 -16.23
CA LEU A 96 -0.27 -2.40 -15.08
C LEU A 96 0.98 -1.64 -15.54
N ARG A 97 1.38 -0.64 -14.78
CA ARG A 97 2.68 0.03 -14.96
C ARG A 97 3.21 0.58 -13.65
N PHE A 98 4.53 0.74 -13.58
CA PHE A 98 5.15 1.53 -12.52
C PHE A 98 5.13 3.02 -12.88
N ARG A 99 4.87 3.85 -11.87
CA ARG A 99 5.01 5.29 -11.92
C ARG A 99 5.86 5.74 -10.73
N ASP A 100 7.14 5.93 -10.95
CA ASP A 100 8.02 6.51 -9.94
C ASP A 100 7.73 8.00 -9.79
N HIS A 101 7.67 8.49 -8.55
CA HIS A 101 7.47 9.90 -8.25
C HIS A 101 8.75 10.69 -8.53
N THR A 102 8.60 11.87 -9.09
CA THR A 102 9.70 12.82 -9.25
C THR A 102 10.09 13.43 -7.90
N ALA A 103 11.29 14.00 -7.82
CA ALA A 103 11.76 14.64 -6.58
C ALA A 103 10.82 15.76 -6.06
N GLU A 104 10.04 16.38 -6.96
CA GLU A 104 9.07 17.43 -6.62
C GLU A 104 7.74 16.87 -6.08
N GLU A 105 7.41 15.62 -6.44
CA GLU A 105 6.21 14.92 -6.01
C GLU A 105 6.43 14.13 -4.71
N LEU A 106 7.68 13.86 -4.35
CA LEU A 106 7.99 13.09 -3.14
C LEU A 106 7.48 13.80 -1.90
N ALA A 107 6.81 13.04 -1.03
CA ALA A 107 6.50 13.50 0.30
C ALA A 107 7.81 13.79 1.06
N PHE A 108 7.78 14.80 1.92
CA PHE A 108 8.96 15.27 2.67
C PHE A 108 9.60 14.19 3.59
N TYR A 109 8.88 13.12 3.86
CA TYR A 109 9.33 11.98 4.66
C TYR A 109 9.84 10.81 3.81
N SER A 110 9.66 10.85 2.50
CA SER A 110 9.97 9.73 1.60
C SER A 110 11.26 9.96 0.83
N LYS A 111 12.10 8.93 0.79
CA LYS A 111 13.32 8.88 -0.04
C LYS A 111 13.01 8.39 -1.47
N GLY A 112 11.95 7.62 -1.63
CA GLY A 112 11.45 7.13 -2.89
C GLY A 112 10.01 6.69 -2.77
N THR A 113 9.19 6.99 -3.77
CA THR A 113 7.80 6.55 -3.87
C THR A 113 7.52 6.09 -5.28
N CYS A 114 6.85 4.97 -5.41
CA CYS A 114 6.40 4.41 -6.68
C CYS A 114 4.96 3.94 -6.55
N ASP A 115 4.13 4.29 -7.52
CA ASP A 115 2.81 3.74 -7.65
C ASP A 115 2.83 2.60 -8.69
N ILE A 116 2.11 1.52 -8.41
CA ILE A 116 1.62 0.63 -9.44
C ILE A 116 0.28 1.20 -9.87
N GLU A 117 0.20 1.66 -11.11
CA GLU A 117 -1.04 2.13 -11.71
C GLU A 117 -1.70 1.01 -12.51
N TYR A 118 -3.04 0.99 -12.45
CA TYR A 118 -3.88 0.13 -13.27
C TYR A 118 -4.69 0.98 -14.27
N ASN A 119 -4.84 0.49 -15.50
CA ASN A 119 -5.71 1.12 -16.51
C ASN A 119 -7.15 0.62 -16.34
N PHE A 120 -7.99 1.45 -15.75
CA PHE A 120 -9.40 1.10 -15.47
C PHE A 120 -10.30 1.13 -16.72
N HIS A 121 -9.75 1.35 -17.92
CA HIS A 121 -10.48 1.35 -19.22
C HIS A 121 -11.77 2.21 -19.25
N SER A 122 -11.93 3.12 -18.32
CA SER A 122 -13.09 3.98 -18.17
C SER A 122 -12.66 5.44 -18.22
N GLN A 123 -13.53 6.35 -17.80
CA GLN A 123 -13.17 7.76 -17.61
C GLN A 123 -12.04 7.97 -16.59
N ILE A 124 -11.73 6.96 -15.76
CA ILE A 124 -10.63 7.01 -14.81
C ILE A 124 -9.28 6.93 -15.54
N GLY A 125 -9.18 6.09 -16.58
CA GLY A 125 -7.92 5.79 -17.27
C GLY A 125 -6.89 5.14 -16.33
N TRP A 126 -5.64 5.59 -16.42
CA TRP A 126 -4.58 5.16 -15.50
C TRP A 126 -4.77 5.78 -14.13
N GLY A 127 -4.87 4.94 -13.12
CA GLY A 127 -5.05 5.35 -11.74
C GLY A 127 -4.19 4.54 -10.78
N GLU A 128 -3.73 5.19 -9.72
CA GLU A 128 -2.99 4.56 -8.64
C GLU A 128 -3.78 3.40 -8.04
N LEU A 129 -3.17 2.23 -8.01
CA LEU A 129 -3.70 1.01 -7.40
C LEU A 129 -2.95 0.65 -6.13
N TRP A 130 -1.61 0.69 -6.16
CA TRP A 130 -0.76 0.31 -5.03
C TRP A 130 0.41 1.27 -4.90
N GLY A 131 0.53 1.94 -3.77
CA GLY A 131 1.68 2.78 -3.45
C GLY A 131 2.77 1.99 -2.73
N ILE A 132 4.02 2.23 -3.04
CA ILE A 132 5.19 1.72 -2.32
C ILE A 132 6.08 2.93 -1.98
N ALA A 133 6.35 3.15 -0.70
CA ALA A 133 7.15 4.28 -0.23
C ALA A 133 8.30 3.83 0.69
N ASP A 134 9.48 4.39 0.48
CA ASP A 134 10.54 4.36 1.47
C ASP A 134 10.39 5.57 2.40
N ARG A 135 9.88 5.35 3.60
CA ARG A 135 9.56 6.37 4.63
C ARG A 135 10.75 6.69 5.54
N THR A 136 11.89 6.03 5.35
CA THR A 136 13.07 6.17 6.20
C THR A 136 12.77 5.92 7.69
N ASP A 137 13.38 6.65 8.60
CA ASP A 137 13.11 6.62 10.06
C ASP A 137 12.10 7.69 10.50
N TYR A 138 11.52 8.43 9.57
CA TYR A 138 10.76 9.66 9.83
C TYR A 138 9.66 9.44 10.87
N ASP A 139 8.77 8.47 10.66
CA ASP A 139 7.62 8.26 11.55
C ASP A 139 8.05 7.83 12.96
N LEU A 140 8.98 6.88 13.07
CA LEU A 140 9.51 6.45 14.37
C LEU A 140 10.17 7.60 15.12
N LYS A 141 10.89 8.47 14.41
CA LYS A 141 11.51 9.67 14.97
C LYS A 141 10.47 10.65 15.51
N GLN A 142 9.42 10.94 14.73
CA GLN A 142 8.33 11.83 15.15
C GLN A 142 7.60 11.27 16.39
N HIS A 143 7.28 9.98 16.39
CA HIS A 143 6.65 9.32 17.53
C HIS A 143 7.55 9.30 18.76
N GLN A 144 8.86 9.09 18.61
CA GLN A 144 9.83 9.14 19.69
C GLN A 144 9.90 10.55 20.29
N GLU A 145 9.99 11.58 19.43
CA GLU A 145 10.06 12.97 19.85
C GLU A 145 8.79 13.42 20.58
N ALA A 146 7.61 13.06 20.07
CA ALA A 146 6.33 13.43 20.67
C ALA A 146 6.08 12.71 21.99
N SER A 147 6.33 11.39 22.06
CA SER A 147 6.06 10.57 23.22
C SER A 147 7.13 10.64 24.31
N LYS A 148 8.33 11.17 24.00
CA LYS A 148 9.53 11.14 24.84
C LYS A 148 9.97 9.73 25.24
N LYS A 149 9.56 8.70 24.47
CA LYS A 149 9.93 7.29 24.69
C LYS A 149 10.81 6.84 23.54
N SER A 150 11.94 6.16 23.85
CA SER A 150 12.82 5.63 22.82
C SER A 150 12.15 4.52 22.02
N LEU A 151 12.12 4.70 20.70
CA LEU A 151 11.72 3.70 19.71
C LEU A 151 12.92 3.05 19.01
N GLU A 152 14.15 3.36 19.43
CA GLU A 152 15.37 2.77 18.88
C GLU A 152 15.37 1.25 18.98
N TYR A 153 15.81 0.59 17.94
CA TYR A 153 16.12 -0.83 17.92
C TYR A 153 17.53 -1.04 18.46
N LEU A 154 17.70 -2.02 19.35
CA LEU A 154 19.00 -2.49 19.76
C LEU A 154 19.34 -3.73 18.94
N ASP A 155 20.37 -3.64 18.11
CA ASP A 155 20.85 -4.78 17.34
C ASP A 155 21.62 -5.73 18.25
N PRO A 156 21.14 -6.99 18.43
CA PRO A 156 21.82 -7.94 19.31
C PRO A 156 23.17 -8.45 18.76
N ALA A 157 23.44 -8.25 17.48
CA ALA A 157 24.70 -8.69 16.87
C ALA A 157 25.83 -7.64 17.05
N THR A 158 25.49 -6.35 16.90
CA THR A 158 26.48 -5.24 16.96
C THR A 158 26.42 -4.47 18.27
N ASN A 159 25.34 -4.65 19.06
CA ASN A 159 25.00 -3.86 20.25
C ASN A 159 24.83 -2.35 19.97
N GLU A 160 24.57 -1.99 18.72
CA GLU A 160 24.25 -0.63 18.29
C GLU A 160 22.78 -0.32 18.45
N LYS A 161 22.49 0.97 18.67
CA LYS A 161 21.11 1.47 18.72
C LYS A 161 20.85 2.40 17.58
N TYR A 162 19.75 2.20 16.88
CA TYR A 162 19.30 3.06 15.80
C TYR A 162 17.78 3.02 15.62
N LEU A 163 17.21 4.02 14.96
CA LEU A 163 15.83 3.96 14.47
C LEU A 163 15.80 3.10 13.21
N ALA A 164 14.86 2.15 13.16
CA ALA A 164 14.67 1.34 11.95
C ALA A 164 14.15 2.23 10.81
N TYR A 165 14.56 1.91 9.59
CA TYR A 165 13.94 2.47 8.40
C TYR A 165 12.69 1.66 8.05
N CYS A 166 11.76 2.28 7.37
CA CYS A 166 10.48 1.68 7.02
C CYS A 166 10.20 1.77 5.52
N VAL A 167 9.82 0.63 4.92
CA VAL A 167 9.26 0.57 3.57
C VAL A 167 7.78 0.19 3.70
N GLU A 168 6.92 0.99 3.07
CA GLU A 168 5.47 0.87 3.15
C GLU A 168 4.86 0.52 1.79
N PRO A 169 4.45 -0.71 1.55
CA PRO A 169 3.45 -1.03 0.52
C PRO A 169 2.04 -0.82 1.08
N ALA A 170 1.23 -0.01 0.37
CA ALA A 170 -0.13 0.36 0.76
C ALA A 170 -1.11 0.26 -0.40
N VAL A 171 -2.24 -0.43 -0.20
CA VAL A 171 -3.27 -0.61 -1.23
C VAL A 171 -4.66 -0.36 -0.66
N GLY A 172 -5.49 0.35 -1.44
CA GLY A 172 -6.93 0.50 -1.14
C GLY A 172 -7.69 -0.76 -1.55
N VAL A 173 -8.41 -1.37 -0.60
CA VAL A 173 -9.14 -2.63 -0.84
C VAL A 173 -10.20 -2.45 -1.91
N GLU A 174 -10.96 -1.35 -1.86
CA GLU A 174 -12.01 -1.06 -2.85
C GLU A 174 -11.44 -0.83 -4.25
N ARG A 175 -10.28 -0.14 -4.36
CA ARG A 175 -9.61 0.04 -5.66
C ARG A 175 -9.10 -1.29 -6.21
N LEU A 176 -8.52 -2.13 -5.34
CA LEU A 176 -8.07 -3.46 -5.73
C LEU A 176 -9.22 -4.33 -6.22
N MET A 177 -10.34 -4.33 -5.49
CA MET A 177 -11.56 -5.02 -5.92
C MET A 177 -12.06 -4.49 -7.28
N LEU A 178 -12.09 -3.17 -7.46
CA LEU A 178 -12.51 -2.55 -8.72
C LEU A 178 -11.59 -2.95 -9.87
N ALA A 179 -10.27 -2.96 -9.67
CA ALA A 179 -9.31 -3.39 -10.69
C ALA A 179 -9.55 -4.85 -11.11
N PHE A 180 -9.78 -5.75 -10.15
CA PHE A 180 -10.11 -7.14 -10.47
C PHE A 180 -11.42 -7.29 -11.23
N MET A 181 -12.43 -6.47 -10.90
CA MET A 181 -13.70 -6.49 -11.61
C MET A 181 -13.55 -5.96 -13.04
N CYS A 182 -12.79 -4.87 -13.22
CA CYS A 182 -12.53 -4.31 -14.54
C CYS A 182 -11.71 -5.26 -15.41
N ASP A 183 -10.70 -5.92 -14.85
CA ASP A 183 -9.84 -6.86 -15.57
C ASP A 183 -10.57 -8.16 -15.96
N ALA A 184 -11.59 -8.53 -15.19
CA ALA A 184 -12.42 -9.70 -15.46
C ALA A 184 -13.66 -9.39 -16.33
N TYR A 185 -13.89 -8.10 -16.64
CA TYR A 185 -15.03 -7.69 -17.45
C TYR A 185 -14.75 -7.95 -18.93
N ASP A 186 -15.71 -8.58 -19.61
CA ASP A 186 -15.69 -8.81 -21.04
C ASP A 186 -17.09 -8.74 -21.63
N GLU A 187 -17.20 -8.30 -22.88
CA GLU A 187 -18.45 -8.22 -23.63
C GLU A 187 -18.37 -9.15 -24.85
N GLU A 188 -19.35 -10.02 -25.00
CA GLU A 188 -19.51 -10.88 -26.16
C GLU A 188 -20.59 -10.28 -27.08
N GLU A 189 -20.21 -9.91 -28.29
CA GLU A 189 -21.17 -9.49 -29.33
C GLU A 189 -21.83 -10.73 -29.94
N LEU A 190 -23.16 -10.78 -29.85
CA LEU A 190 -24.02 -11.78 -30.50
C LEU A 190 -24.68 -11.14 -31.72
N GLU A 191 -25.17 -11.95 -32.68
CA GLU A 191 -25.78 -11.47 -33.94
C GLU A 191 -26.91 -10.43 -33.74
N ASN A 192 -27.60 -10.43 -32.60
CA ASN A 192 -28.71 -9.51 -32.31
C ASN A 192 -28.67 -8.91 -30.89
N ASP A 193 -27.60 -9.13 -30.11
CA ASP A 193 -27.51 -8.66 -28.73
C ASP A 193 -26.05 -8.61 -28.25
N THR A 194 -25.81 -7.90 -27.15
CA THR A 194 -24.51 -7.88 -26.48
C THR A 194 -24.65 -8.56 -25.12
N ARG A 195 -23.83 -9.58 -24.88
CA ARG A 195 -23.83 -10.28 -23.61
C ARG A 195 -22.62 -9.92 -22.77
N ILE A 196 -22.85 -9.51 -21.53
CA ILE A 196 -21.77 -9.31 -20.56
C ILE A 196 -21.32 -10.67 -20.03
N VAL A 197 -20.07 -11.02 -20.27
CA VAL A 197 -19.46 -12.26 -19.79
C VAL A 197 -18.49 -11.90 -18.68
N LYS A 198 -18.77 -12.34 -17.45
CA LYS A 198 -17.79 -12.33 -16.38
C LYS A 198 -16.90 -13.55 -16.57
N ILE A 199 -15.69 -13.34 -17.07
CA ILE A 199 -14.71 -14.42 -17.16
C ILE A 199 -14.19 -14.66 -15.75
N GLY A 200 -14.63 -15.76 -15.14
CA GLY A 200 -14.00 -16.26 -13.92
C GLY A 200 -12.55 -16.63 -14.19
N ARG A 201 -11.68 -16.41 -13.24
CA ARG A 201 -10.26 -16.78 -13.34
C ARG A 201 -10.10 -18.28 -13.57
N ALA A 202 -8.93 -18.68 -14.06
CA ALA A 202 -8.61 -20.05 -14.52
C ALA A 202 -9.03 -21.18 -13.56
N SER A 203 -9.05 -20.92 -12.23
CA SER A 203 -9.54 -21.89 -11.23
C SER A 203 -11.04 -22.20 -11.33
N CYS A 204 -11.84 -21.41 -12.04
CA CYS A 204 -13.27 -21.65 -12.28
C CYS A 204 -13.56 -22.30 -13.63
N ARG A 205 -12.54 -22.48 -14.51
CA ARG A 205 -12.72 -23.09 -15.84
C ARG A 205 -12.77 -24.61 -15.86
N GLU A 206 -12.44 -25.26 -14.75
CA GLU A 206 -12.39 -26.76 -14.68
C GLU A 206 -13.62 -27.38 -14.00
N ARG A 207 -14.81 -26.72 -14.05
CA ARG A 207 -16.06 -27.37 -13.59
C ARG A 207 -17.17 -27.26 -14.62
#